data_be2e80b07e09d1758c98d64977db13e7
#
_entry.id   be2e80b07e09d1758c98d64977db13e7
#
_cell.length_a   1.000
_cell.length_b   1.000
_cell.length_c   1.000
_cell.angle_alpha   90.00
_cell.angle_beta   90.00
_cell.angle_gamma   90.00
#
_symmetry.space_group_name_H-M   'P 1'
#
loop_
_entity.id
_entity.type
_entity.pdbx_description
1 polymer ?
#
loop_
_entity_poly.entity_id
_entity_poly.type
_entity_poly.pdbx_seq_one_letter_code
_entity_poly.pdbx_strand_id
1 'polypeptide(L)'
;GDWLSTVRGDTTVIVSEHRPVPLDQWMMLGRKIYPLFEPESGGQVNAELERRIQRLEAGETDDGRADYKSGKGFRARARHKGGGRSEFHGKGRGRSGAARQQDRYRPLGRPEVLKVLQSQDMLPAITFIFSRAGCDGALYQCLRSRMVLTSQEEAQHIKDIVDAGVEGIPEEDLQVLDFKRWREALSRGFAAHHAGMLPAFRHIVEDLFVRGLVRAVFATETLALGINMPARTVVLEKLIKFNGEAHVDLTPGQYTQLTGRAGRRGIDTLGNAVVQWAPAMDPRQVAGLASTRTYPLISTFAPGYNMAINLLGMLGFEESLRLLEKSFAQFQADGSVVEETREIERAEHR
;
A
#
# COMPACT_ATOMS: atom_id res chain seq x y z
N GLY A 1 -13.97 -23.53 6.20
CA GLY A 1 -14.71 -24.42 7.13
C GLY A 1 -14.20 -25.84 7.03
N ASP A 2 -14.30 -26.43 5.85
CA ASP A 2 -14.14 -27.89 5.62
C ASP A 2 -12.79 -28.43 6.09
N TRP A 3 -11.69 -27.77 5.77
CA TRP A 3 -10.38 -28.17 6.28
C TRP A 3 -10.31 -28.21 7.82
N LEU A 4 -10.88 -27.20 8.49
CA LEU A 4 -10.90 -27.17 9.96
C LEU A 4 -11.73 -28.33 10.51
N SER A 5 -12.86 -28.65 9.89
CA SER A 5 -13.69 -29.80 10.29
C SER A 5 -12.98 -31.13 10.03
N THR A 6 -12.21 -31.23 8.94
CA THR A 6 -11.42 -32.43 8.63
C THR A 6 -10.29 -32.64 9.64
N VAL A 7 -9.60 -31.56 10.06
CA VAL A 7 -8.42 -31.66 10.94
C VAL A 7 -8.79 -31.75 12.42
N ARG A 8 -9.85 -31.06 12.85
CA ARG A 8 -10.24 -30.93 14.27
C ARG A 8 -11.51 -31.67 14.65
N GLY A 9 -12.27 -32.18 13.69
CA GLY A 9 -13.55 -32.81 13.92
C GLY A 9 -14.66 -31.78 14.07
N ASP A 10 -15.51 -31.94 15.06
CA ASP A 10 -16.68 -31.09 15.28
C ASP A 10 -16.29 -29.60 15.38
N THR A 11 -16.65 -28.84 14.36
CA THR A 11 -16.27 -27.44 14.20
C THR A 11 -17.47 -26.62 13.73
N THR A 12 -17.90 -25.65 14.54
CA THR A 12 -18.94 -24.71 14.16
C THR A 12 -18.34 -23.55 13.36
N VAL A 13 -18.81 -23.37 12.14
CA VAL A 13 -18.40 -22.27 11.25
C VAL A 13 -19.42 -21.13 11.35
N ILE A 14 -19.00 -19.97 11.85
CA ILE A 14 -19.83 -18.77 11.93
C ILE A 14 -19.31 -17.79 10.88
N VAL A 15 -20.17 -17.39 9.95
CA VAL A 15 -19.89 -16.42 8.88
C VAL A 15 -20.60 -15.11 9.20
N SER A 16 -19.87 -14.01 9.20
CA SER A 16 -20.43 -12.66 9.34
C SER A 16 -19.91 -11.78 8.23
N GLU A 17 -20.80 -11.18 7.47
CA GLU A 17 -20.49 -10.22 6.40
C GLU A 17 -20.51 -8.76 6.89
N HIS A 18 -20.87 -8.58 8.16
CA HIS A 18 -20.96 -7.25 8.75
C HIS A 18 -19.59 -6.62 8.96
N ARG A 19 -19.33 -5.49 8.29
CA ARG A 19 -18.17 -4.64 8.53
C ARG A 19 -18.52 -3.59 9.59
N PRO A 20 -17.79 -3.54 10.74
CA PRO A 20 -18.12 -2.62 11.84
C PRO A 20 -18.08 -1.14 11.46
N VAL A 21 -17.15 -0.75 10.57
CA VAL A 21 -17.05 0.61 10.03
C VAL A 21 -17.20 0.52 8.51
N PRO A 22 -18.22 1.13 7.90
CA PRO A 22 -18.38 1.18 6.45
C PRO A 22 -17.13 1.70 5.76
N LEU A 23 -16.89 1.31 4.51
CA LEU A 23 -15.74 1.71 3.73
C LEU A 23 -16.16 2.33 2.41
N ASP A 24 -15.84 3.59 2.25
CA ASP A 24 -15.98 4.28 0.98
C ASP A 24 -14.74 4.13 0.12
N GLN A 25 -14.98 3.96 -1.17
CA GLN A 25 -13.94 3.79 -2.18
C GLN A 25 -13.83 5.08 -3.00
N TRP A 26 -12.61 5.58 -3.12
CA TRP A 26 -12.33 6.86 -3.75
C TRP A 26 -11.19 6.75 -4.76
N MET A 27 -11.19 7.61 -5.76
CA MET A 27 -10.06 7.82 -6.65
C MET A 27 -9.62 9.27 -6.62
N MET A 28 -8.32 9.49 -6.43
CA MET A 28 -7.72 10.82 -6.39
C MET A 28 -7.12 11.17 -7.76
N LEU A 29 -7.65 12.23 -8.39
CA LEU A 29 -7.16 12.82 -9.64
C LEU A 29 -6.65 14.23 -9.35
N GLY A 30 -5.34 14.43 -9.37
CA GLY A 30 -4.76 15.67 -8.91
C GLY A 30 -5.23 16.00 -7.49
N ARG A 31 -5.71 17.21 -7.25
CA ARG A 31 -6.17 17.66 -5.92
C ARG A 31 -7.63 17.34 -5.59
N LYS A 32 -8.32 16.62 -6.47
CA LYS A 32 -9.73 16.25 -6.26
C LYS A 32 -9.84 14.76 -5.95
N ILE A 33 -10.77 14.45 -5.06
CA ILE A 33 -11.12 13.07 -4.70
C ILE A 33 -12.53 12.83 -5.22
N TYR A 34 -12.73 11.76 -5.98
CA TYR A 34 -14.00 11.34 -6.56
C TYR A 34 -14.44 10.02 -5.95
N PRO A 35 -15.74 9.83 -5.67
CA PRO A 35 -16.26 8.50 -5.36
C PRO A 35 -15.93 7.55 -6.53
N LEU A 36 -15.50 6.33 -6.21
CA LEU A 36 -15.24 5.31 -7.22
C LEU A 36 -16.53 4.79 -7.84
N PHE A 37 -17.59 4.68 -7.02
CA PHE A 37 -18.89 4.18 -7.43
C PHE A 37 -19.93 5.27 -7.49
N GLU A 38 -20.92 5.09 -8.37
CA GLU A 38 -22.13 5.92 -8.36
C GLU A 38 -22.96 5.64 -7.08
N PRO A 39 -23.51 6.68 -6.46
CA PRO A 39 -24.46 6.50 -5.37
C PRO A 39 -25.62 5.60 -5.84
N GLU A 40 -26.02 4.63 -5.01
CA GLU A 40 -27.18 3.74 -5.23
C GLU A 40 -27.11 2.79 -6.44
N SER A 41 -25.98 2.71 -7.15
CA SER A 41 -25.90 1.98 -8.43
C SER A 41 -25.44 0.52 -8.33
N GLY A 42 -25.23 -0.01 -7.12
CA GLY A 42 -24.83 -1.41 -6.95
C GLY A 42 -23.45 -1.78 -7.48
N GLY A 43 -22.55 -0.79 -7.68
CA GLY A 43 -21.14 -1.04 -8.06
C GLY A 43 -20.73 -0.51 -9.44
N GLN A 44 -21.55 0.30 -10.09
CA GLN A 44 -21.12 0.99 -11.32
C GLN A 44 -20.10 2.09 -11.01
N VAL A 45 -19.11 2.21 -11.88
CA VAL A 45 -18.10 3.27 -11.76
C VAL A 45 -18.73 4.64 -11.96
N ASN A 46 -18.31 5.61 -11.17
CA ASN A 46 -18.82 6.98 -11.22
C ASN A 46 -18.56 7.62 -12.60
N ALA A 47 -19.62 8.05 -13.27
CA ALA A 47 -19.57 8.61 -14.61
C ALA A 47 -18.83 9.96 -14.68
N GLU A 48 -18.83 10.76 -13.60
CA GLU A 48 -18.05 11.99 -13.53
C GLU A 48 -16.55 11.68 -13.48
N LEU A 49 -16.17 10.68 -12.69
CA LEU A 49 -14.80 10.18 -12.61
C LEU A 49 -14.31 9.70 -13.98
N GLU A 50 -15.08 8.84 -14.69
CA GLU A 50 -14.70 8.36 -16.02
C GLU A 50 -14.54 9.50 -17.02
N ARG A 51 -15.51 10.42 -17.08
CA ARG A 51 -15.43 11.61 -17.96
C ARG A 51 -14.21 12.47 -17.64
N ARG A 52 -13.85 12.60 -16.37
CA ARG A 52 -12.68 13.38 -15.98
C ARG A 52 -11.37 12.70 -16.42
N ILE A 53 -11.27 11.39 -16.24
CA ILE A 53 -10.11 10.61 -16.71
C ILE A 53 -9.96 10.74 -18.23
N GLN A 54 -11.04 10.56 -18.99
CA GLN A 54 -11.02 10.70 -20.45
C GLN A 54 -10.49 12.09 -20.90
N ARG A 55 -10.91 13.16 -20.22
CA ARG A 55 -10.40 14.53 -20.53
C ARG A 55 -8.91 14.66 -20.22
N LEU A 56 -8.44 14.11 -19.10
CA LEU A 56 -7.01 14.13 -18.74
C LEU A 56 -6.18 13.31 -19.75
N GLU A 57 -6.68 12.17 -20.21
CA GLU A 57 -6.04 11.34 -21.23
C GLU A 57 -6.06 12.01 -22.61
N ALA A 58 -7.10 12.76 -22.95
CA ALA A 58 -7.18 13.58 -24.16
C ALA A 58 -6.23 14.81 -24.10
N GLY A 59 -5.62 15.07 -22.94
CA GLY A 59 -4.67 16.16 -22.75
C GLY A 59 -5.32 17.51 -22.42
N GLU A 60 -6.58 17.51 -22.01
CA GLU A 60 -7.23 18.67 -21.44
C GLU A 60 -6.67 18.94 -20.04
N THR A 61 -6.07 20.10 -19.85
CA THR A 61 -5.64 20.57 -18.53
C THR A 61 -6.84 20.92 -17.66
N ASP A 62 -6.72 20.69 -16.35
CA ASP A 62 -7.73 21.14 -15.40
C ASP A 62 -7.72 22.67 -15.35
N ASP A 63 -8.75 23.35 -15.87
CA ASP A 63 -8.93 24.80 -15.82
C ASP A 63 -9.27 25.32 -14.40
N GLY A 64 -8.82 24.70 -13.37
CA GLY A 64 -8.59 25.29 -12.07
C GLY A 64 -7.23 25.97 -12.14
N ARG A 65 -7.19 27.27 -12.52
CA ARG A 65 -6.00 28.12 -12.62
C ARG A 65 -4.80 27.55 -11.89
N ALA A 66 -3.87 27.08 -12.70
CA ALA A 66 -2.60 26.56 -12.26
C ALA A 66 -1.82 27.64 -11.50
N ASP A 67 -1.77 27.56 -10.21
CA ASP A 67 -0.61 28.04 -9.48
C ASP A 67 0.58 27.09 -9.72
N TYR A 68 0.99 27.00 -10.99
CA TYR A 68 2.22 26.36 -11.41
C TYR A 68 3.26 27.43 -11.77
N LYS A 69 3.48 28.39 -10.86
CA LYS A 69 4.64 29.26 -10.88
C LYS A 69 5.40 29.09 -9.57
N SER A 70 6.14 28.02 -9.41
CA SER A 70 7.42 28.03 -8.69
C SER A 70 8.10 26.67 -8.77
N GLY A 71 8.78 26.47 -9.82
CA GLY A 71 9.79 25.45 -10.02
C GLY A 71 10.85 26.02 -10.94
N LYS A 72 11.46 27.14 -10.54
CA LYS A 72 12.71 27.58 -11.18
C LYS A 72 13.72 26.46 -10.97
N GLY A 73 13.90 25.66 -12.01
CA GLY A 73 14.95 24.70 -12.09
C GLY A 73 16.29 25.37 -11.83
N PHE A 74 16.97 24.95 -10.79
CA PHE A 74 18.38 25.22 -10.60
C PHE A 74 19.13 24.53 -11.74
N ARG A 75 19.37 25.26 -12.82
CA ARG A 75 20.39 24.88 -13.81
C ARG A 75 21.74 25.07 -13.13
N ALA A 76 22.35 23.99 -12.71
CA ALA A 76 23.77 23.97 -12.42
C ALA A 76 24.52 24.38 -13.68
N ARG A 77 25.11 25.56 -13.66
CA ARG A 77 26.08 26.01 -14.66
C ARG A 77 27.38 25.22 -14.47
N ALA A 78 27.51 24.09 -15.15
CA ALA A 78 28.80 23.53 -15.41
C ALA A 78 29.44 24.35 -16.56
N ARG A 79 30.43 25.20 -16.21
CA ARG A 79 31.35 25.77 -17.17
C ARG A 79 32.27 24.66 -17.67
N HIS A 80 32.13 24.25 -18.92
CA HIS A 80 33.23 23.61 -19.65
C HIS A 80 33.42 24.32 -20.99
N LYS A 81 34.57 24.95 -21.09
CA LYS A 81 35.20 25.38 -22.36
C LYS A 81 35.65 24.17 -23.13
N GLY A 82 35.41 24.15 -24.44
CA GLY A 82 36.09 23.22 -25.34
C GLY A 82 35.29 22.98 -26.61
N GLY A 83 35.78 23.49 -27.74
CA GLY A 83 35.16 23.49 -29.05
C GLY A 83 35.18 22.11 -29.72
N GLY A 84 34.35 21.99 -30.76
CA GLY A 84 34.34 20.85 -31.68
C GLY A 84 33.01 20.83 -32.45
N ARG A 85 33.04 21.39 -33.67
CA ARG A 85 32.01 21.21 -34.68
C ARG A 85 31.97 19.74 -35.09
N SER A 86 30.80 19.10 -35.03
CA SER A 86 30.45 18.01 -35.95
C SER A 86 28.94 18.01 -36.19
N GLU A 87 28.57 18.26 -37.40
CA GLU A 87 27.24 18.08 -37.94
C GLU A 87 26.93 16.59 -37.96
N PHE A 88 25.89 16.16 -37.29
CA PHE A 88 25.26 14.87 -37.49
C PHE A 88 23.76 15.06 -37.70
N HIS A 89 23.33 14.90 -38.94
CA HIS A 89 21.93 14.71 -39.32
C HIS A 89 21.44 13.38 -38.78
N GLY A 90 20.69 13.39 -37.66
CA GLY A 90 19.97 12.26 -37.10
C GLY A 90 18.50 12.42 -37.30
N LYS A 91 17.91 11.65 -38.22
CA LYS A 91 16.47 11.53 -38.47
C LYS A 91 15.71 11.23 -37.19
N GLY A 92 14.84 12.16 -36.80
CA GLY A 92 13.94 12.01 -35.66
C GLY A 92 12.98 10.83 -35.88
N ARG A 93 13.17 9.74 -35.14
CA ARG A 93 12.15 8.70 -34.95
C ARG A 93 11.05 9.28 -34.09
N GLY A 94 9.83 9.32 -34.61
CA GLY A 94 8.64 9.79 -33.93
C GLY A 94 8.44 9.03 -32.61
N ARG A 95 8.51 9.74 -31.50
CA ARG A 95 8.05 9.25 -30.19
C ARG A 95 6.56 9.03 -30.29
N SER A 96 6.10 7.80 -30.01
CA SER A 96 4.70 7.41 -30.02
C SER A 96 3.86 8.33 -29.12
N GLY A 97 2.61 8.62 -29.52
CA GLY A 97 1.71 9.54 -28.81
C GLY A 97 1.52 9.19 -27.31
N ALA A 98 1.65 7.92 -26.94
CA ALA A 98 1.58 7.45 -25.56
C ALA A 98 2.71 8.01 -24.67
N ALA A 99 3.94 8.16 -25.18
CA ALA A 99 5.05 8.75 -24.45
C ALA A 99 4.87 10.26 -24.21
N ARG A 100 4.16 10.96 -25.13
CA ARG A 100 3.84 12.40 -24.98
C ARG A 100 2.70 12.66 -23.98
N GLN A 101 1.80 11.71 -23.78
CA GLN A 101 0.67 11.82 -22.83
C GLN A 101 1.12 11.61 -21.38
N GLN A 102 2.05 10.66 -21.14
CA GLN A 102 2.63 10.42 -19.81
C GLN A 102 3.40 11.63 -19.24
N ASP A 103 3.94 12.51 -20.09
CA ASP A 103 4.65 13.71 -19.65
C ASP A 103 3.70 14.86 -19.21
N ARG A 104 2.39 14.80 -19.49
CA ARG A 104 1.41 15.87 -19.19
C ARG A 104 0.75 15.75 -17.83
N TYR A 105 0.45 14.54 -17.37
CA TYR A 105 -0.13 14.31 -16.05
C TYR A 105 0.90 13.70 -15.11
N ARG A 106 1.10 14.34 -13.97
CA ARG A 106 1.92 13.79 -12.88
C ARG A 106 1.04 13.64 -11.64
N PRO A 107 0.98 12.44 -11.04
CA PRO A 107 0.34 12.27 -9.75
C PRO A 107 0.90 13.25 -8.71
N LEU A 108 0.08 13.66 -7.77
CA LEU A 108 0.51 14.52 -6.69
C LEU A 108 1.67 13.91 -5.91
N GLY A 109 2.58 14.76 -5.47
CA GLY A 109 3.58 14.36 -4.48
C GLY A 109 2.93 14.06 -3.12
N ARG A 110 3.58 13.25 -2.32
CA ARG A 110 3.05 12.78 -1.03
C ARG A 110 2.64 13.90 -0.06
N PRO A 111 3.41 15.00 0.06
CA PRO A 111 2.98 16.13 0.89
C PRO A 111 1.68 16.77 0.39
N GLU A 112 1.48 16.86 -0.93
CA GLU A 112 0.26 17.40 -1.52
C GLU A 112 -0.93 16.46 -1.29
N VAL A 113 -0.73 15.14 -1.40
CA VAL A 113 -1.75 14.13 -1.05
C VAL A 113 -2.18 14.31 0.40
N LEU A 114 -1.24 14.42 1.34
CA LEU A 114 -1.56 14.63 2.76
C LEU A 114 -2.31 15.94 3.01
N LYS A 115 -1.99 17.03 2.29
CA LYS A 115 -2.74 18.29 2.37
C LYS A 115 -4.17 18.13 1.91
N VAL A 116 -4.40 17.39 0.81
CA VAL A 116 -5.75 17.12 0.33
C VAL A 116 -6.52 16.30 1.37
N LEU A 117 -5.93 15.23 1.91
CA LEU A 117 -6.57 14.42 2.96
C LEU A 117 -6.86 15.25 4.22
N GLN A 118 -5.95 16.10 4.64
CA GLN A 118 -6.14 17.00 5.78
C GLN A 118 -7.31 17.96 5.55
N SER A 119 -7.41 18.55 4.36
CA SER A 119 -8.50 19.49 4.02
C SER A 119 -9.88 18.83 3.96
N GLN A 120 -9.94 17.51 3.80
CA GLN A 120 -11.17 16.69 3.74
C GLN A 120 -11.44 15.96 5.06
N ASP A 121 -10.71 16.27 6.13
CA ASP A 121 -10.77 15.56 7.43
C ASP A 121 -10.59 14.03 7.31
N MET A 122 -9.70 13.60 6.41
CA MET A 122 -9.43 12.19 6.14
C MET A 122 -8.17 11.66 6.84
N LEU A 123 -7.54 12.42 7.74
CA LEU A 123 -6.45 11.94 8.59
C LEU A 123 -6.99 11.30 9.89
N PRO A 124 -6.26 10.36 10.53
CA PRO A 124 -4.95 9.82 10.14
C PRO A 124 -5.03 8.87 8.96
N ALA A 125 -3.93 8.82 8.19
CA ALA A 125 -3.85 8.03 6.98
C ALA A 125 -2.64 7.09 6.95
N ILE A 126 -2.81 5.91 6.35
CA ILE A 126 -1.73 5.01 5.96
C ILE A 126 -1.62 5.03 4.44
N THR A 127 -0.46 5.40 3.91
CA THR A 127 -0.15 5.31 2.48
C THR A 127 0.71 4.07 2.22
N PHE A 128 0.18 3.11 1.49
CA PHE A 128 0.93 1.92 1.13
C PHE A 128 1.82 2.19 -0.09
N ILE A 129 3.11 1.94 0.12
CA ILE A 129 4.18 2.05 -0.87
C ILE A 129 4.91 0.71 -0.90
N PHE A 130 4.89 0.01 -2.03
CA PHE A 130 5.45 -1.35 -2.14
C PHE A 130 6.99 -1.35 -2.27
N SER A 131 7.66 -0.47 -1.52
CA SER A 131 9.11 -0.31 -1.51
C SER A 131 9.57 0.33 -0.20
N ARG A 132 10.56 -0.28 0.48
CA ARG A 132 11.18 0.27 1.70
C ARG A 132 11.78 1.65 1.41
N ALA A 133 12.61 1.74 0.38
CA ALA A 133 13.21 3.01 -0.06
C ALA A 133 12.14 4.04 -0.47
N GLY A 134 10.99 3.59 -0.97
CA GLY A 134 9.85 4.45 -1.26
C GLY A 134 9.23 5.05 0.00
N CYS A 135 9.12 4.28 1.09
CA CYS A 135 8.63 4.76 2.38
C CYS A 135 9.57 5.81 2.98
N ASP A 136 10.89 5.53 2.99
CA ASP A 136 11.90 6.49 3.46
C ASP A 136 11.94 7.74 2.58
N GLY A 137 11.83 7.57 1.26
CA GLY A 137 11.73 8.68 0.32
C GLY A 137 10.49 9.56 0.53
N ALA A 138 9.37 8.96 0.96
CA ALA A 138 8.15 9.71 1.30
C ALA A 138 8.34 10.57 2.54
N LEU A 139 8.95 9.99 3.58
CA LEU A 139 9.32 10.71 4.79
C LEU A 139 10.21 11.93 4.46
N TYR A 140 11.22 11.72 3.62
CA TYR A 140 12.12 12.76 3.18
C TYR A 140 11.42 13.89 2.39
N GLN A 141 10.47 13.53 1.50
CA GLN A 141 9.66 14.51 0.77
C GLN A 141 8.84 15.39 1.73
N CYS A 142 8.21 14.77 2.75
CA CYS A 142 7.44 15.49 3.76
C CYS A 142 8.31 16.45 4.58
N LEU A 143 9.48 16.01 5.01
CA LEU A 143 10.43 16.86 5.73
C LEU A 143 10.86 18.08 4.89
N ARG A 144 11.18 17.87 3.61
CA ARG A 144 11.57 18.96 2.69
C ARG A 144 10.44 19.93 2.39
N SER A 145 9.19 19.49 2.40
CA SER A 145 8.02 20.33 2.15
C SER A 145 7.69 21.25 3.33
N ARG A 146 8.38 21.13 4.46
CA ARG A 146 8.12 21.82 5.73
C ARG A 146 6.71 21.56 6.28
N MET A 147 6.07 20.47 5.88
CA MET A 147 4.77 20.08 6.40
C MET A 147 4.87 19.75 7.89
N VAL A 148 3.86 20.16 8.65
CA VAL A 148 3.71 19.82 10.07
C VAL A 148 2.24 19.46 10.29
N LEU A 149 1.99 18.33 10.95
CA LEU A 149 0.66 17.81 11.27
C LEU A 149 0.37 17.83 12.77
N THR A 150 1.32 18.31 13.58
CA THR A 150 1.28 18.33 15.04
C THR A 150 1.30 19.73 15.58
N SER A 151 0.79 19.95 16.79
CA SER A 151 1.03 21.16 17.57
C SER A 151 2.45 21.17 18.16
N GLN A 152 2.88 22.27 18.74
CA GLN A 152 4.16 22.35 19.43
C GLN A 152 4.22 21.43 20.67
N GLU A 153 3.12 21.33 21.41
CA GLU A 153 2.98 20.47 22.57
C GLU A 153 3.05 18.98 22.17
N GLU A 154 2.29 18.61 21.13
CA GLU A 154 2.34 17.26 20.59
C GLU A 154 3.75 16.91 20.09
N ALA A 155 4.40 17.82 19.39
CA ALA A 155 5.75 17.62 18.87
C ALA A 155 6.78 17.39 20.01
N GLN A 156 6.66 18.12 21.13
CA GLN A 156 7.52 17.90 22.29
C GLN A 156 7.23 16.56 22.94
N HIS A 157 5.95 16.25 23.16
CA HIS A 157 5.54 14.97 23.74
C HIS A 157 6.01 13.77 22.89
N ILE A 158 5.94 13.87 21.57
CA ILE A 158 6.49 12.85 20.67
C ILE A 158 7.99 12.69 20.88
N LYS A 159 8.74 13.80 20.98
CA LYS A 159 10.19 13.75 21.21
C LYS A 159 10.54 13.04 22.51
N ASP A 160 9.79 13.31 23.57
CA ASP A 160 10.02 12.68 24.88
C ASP A 160 9.77 11.17 24.83
N ILE A 161 8.70 10.73 24.15
CA ILE A 161 8.41 9.30 23.94
C ILE A 161 9.50 8.63 23.09
N VAL A 162 9.93 9.29 22.03
CA VAL A 162 10.96 8.77 21.12
C VAL A 162 12.30 8.62 21.86
N ASP A 163 12.70 9.63 22.60
CA ASP A 163 13.98 9.62 23.34
C ASP A 163 13.97 8.53 24.42
N ALA A 164 12.88 8.36 25.14
CA ALA A 164 12.71 7.27 26.10
C ALA A 164 12.69 5.87 25.41
N GLY A 165 12.08 5.76 24.24
CA GLY A 165 11.96 4.49 23.53
C GLY A 165 13.25 4.00 22.87
N VAL A 166 14.27 4.85 22.75
CA VAL A 166 15.60 4.49 22.23
C VAL A 166 16.68 4.46 23.31
N GLU A 167 16.28 4.64 24.56
CA GLU A 167 17.19 4.54 25.71
C GLU A 167 17.86 3.16 25.71
N GLY A 168 19.18 3.14 25.74
CA GLY A 168 19.97 1.91 25.66
C GLY A 168 20.44 1.52 24.24
N ILE A 169 20.07 2.24 23.19
CA ILE A 169 20.68 2.10 21.87
C ILE A 169 21.93 2.99 21.80
N PRO A 170 23.10 2.46 21.44
CA PRO A 170 24.33 3.25 21.33
C PRO A 170 24.17 4.43 20.36
N GLU A 171 24.77 5.57 20.71
CA GLU A 171 24.66 6.78 19.87
C GLU A 171 25.26 6.57 18.48
N GLU A 172 26.29 5.77 18.35
CA GLU A 172 26.90 5.41 17.07
C GLU A 172 25.89 4.71 16.15
N ASP A 173 25.11 3.78 16.67
CA ASP A 173 24.03 3.08 15.94
C ASP A 173 22.91 4.04 15.56
N LEU A 174 22.52 4.94 16.44
CA LEU A 174 21.52 5.97 16.16
C LEU A 174 21.97 6.90 15.03
N GLN A 175 23.25 7.23 14.92
CA GLN A 175 23.78 8.05 13.84
C GLN A 175 23.70 7.30 12.48
N VAL A 176 24.06 6.02 12.44
CA VAL A 176 23.96 5.18 11.23
C VAL A 176 22.51 5.06 10.76
N LEU A 177 21.55 5.03 11.68
CA LEU A 177 20.11 4.92 11.41
C LEU A 177 19.43 6.25 11.06
N ASP A 178 20.20 7.35 10.92
CA ASP A 178 19.67 8.70 10.65
C ASP A 178 18.59 9.12 11.67
N PHE A 179 18.79 8.79 12.94
CA PHE A 179 17.85 8.99 14.05
C PHE A 179 17.34 10.43 14.13
N LYS A 180 18.20 11.42 13.97
CA LYS A 180 17.82 12.85 14.06
C LYS A 180 16.72 13.19 13.04
N ARG A 181 16.83 12.70 11.81
CA ARG A 181 15.85 12.93 10.76
C ARG A 181 14.55 12.16 11.03
N TRP A 182 14.66 10.92 11.45
CA TRP A 182 13.52 10.10 11.81
C TRP A 182 12.74 10.70 12.98
N ARG A 183 13.41 11.12 14.06
CA ARG A 183 12.84 11.81 15.20
C ARG A 183 12.12 13.10 14.81
N GLU A 184 12.74 13.89 13.92
CA GLU A 184 12.16 15.12 13.38
C GLU A 184 10.87 14.83 12.59
N ALA A 185 10.85 13.78 11.78
CA ALA A 185 9.66 13.39 11.04
C ALA A 185 8.50 13.01 11.98
N LEU A 186 8.77 12.19 12.99
CA LEU A 186 7.79 11.82 14.01
C LEU A 186 7.24 13.05 14.73
N SER A 187 8.10 13.99 15.14
CA SER A 187 7.69 15.21 15.82
C SER A 187 6.80 16.11 14.95
N ARG A 188 6.85 15.96 13.63
CA ARG A 188 5.94 16.63 12.67
C ARG A 188 4.70 15.81 12.32
N GLY A 189 4.51 14.63 12.90
CA GLY A 189 3.33 13.80 12.78
C GLY A 189 3.31 12.84 11.60
N PHE A 190 4.47 12.49 11.00
CA PHE A 190 4.56 11.49 9.94
C PHE A 190 5.71 10.51 10.14
N ALA A 191 5.51 9.25 9.71
CA ALA A 191 6.43 8.15 9.89
C ALA A 191 6.54 7.26 8.64
N ALA A 192 7.64 6.51 8.55
CA ALA A 192 7.75 5.33 7.71
C ALA A 192 7.56 4.08 8.58
N HIS A 193 7.01 2.99 8.00
CA HIS A 193 6.88 1.70 8.67
C HIS A 193 7.12 0.56 7.69
N HIS A 194 8.21 -0.17 7.86
CA HIS A 194 8.58 -1.32 7.02
C HIS A 194 9.51 -2.29 7.74
N ALA A 195 9.62 -3.50 7.22
CA ALA A 195 10.39 -4.59 7.83
C ALA A 195 11.92 -4.33 7.93
N GLY A 196 12.45 -3.31 7.22
CA GLY A 196 13.86 -2.91 7.31
C GLY A 196 14.20 -2.02 8.50
N MET A 197 13.19 -1.59 9.29
CA MET A 197 13.41 -0.78 10.48
C MET A 197 13.71 -1.66 11.69
N LEU A 198 14.43 -1.12 12.67
CA LEU A 198 14.61 -1.77 13.96
C LEU A 198 13.25 -2.03 14.64
N PRO A 199 13.08 -3.16 15.33
CA PRO A 199 11.85 -3.43 16.07
C PRO A 199 11.45 -2.31 17.02
N ALA A 200 12.39 -1.75 17.77
CA ALA A 200 12.14 -0.62 18.68
C ALA A 200 11.53 0.59 17.96
N PHE A 201 12.07 0.96 16.79
CA PHE A 201 11.56 2.07 15.99
C PHE A 201 10.14 1.80 15.48
N ARG A 202 9.85 0.56 15.05
CA ARG A 202 8.50 0.17 14.63
C ARG A 202 7.50 0.30 15.76
N HIS A 203 7.83 -0.21 16.94
CA HIS A 203 6.96 -0.09 18.13
C HIS A 203 6.68 1.36 18.52
N ILE A 204 7.67 2.24 18.45
CA ILE A 204 7.47 3.67 18.70
C ILE A 204 6.49 4.27 17.70
N VAL A 205 6.64 3.96 16.40
CA VAL A 205 5.72 4.43 15.35
C VAL A 205 4.30 3.93 15.59
N GLU A 206 4.15 2.65 15.94
CA GLU A 206 2.87 2.01 16.22
C GLU A 206 2.17 2.66 17.41
N ASP A 207 2.90 2.87 18.52
CA ASP A 207 2.38 3.52 19.72
C ASP A 207 1.95 4.97 19.45
N LEU A 208 2.79 5.76 18.82
CA LEU A 208 2.48 7.15 18.45
C LEU A 208 1.27 7.26 17.50
N PHE A 209 1.12 6.31 16.58
CA PHE A 209 -0.01 6.30 15.67
C PHE A 209 -1.32 5.93 16.38
N VAL A 210 -1.30 4.92 17.24
CA VAL A 210 -2.48 4.51 18.04
C VAL A 210 -2.93 5.64 18.96
N ARG A 211 -2.00 6.40 19.53
CA ARG A 211 -2.30 7.62 20.32
C ARG A 211 -2.77 8.81 19.49
N GLY A 212 -2.75 8.71 18.16
CA GLY A 212 -3.16 9.81 17.24
C GLY A 212 -2.14 10.94 17.12
N LEU A 213 -0.93 10.78 17.67
CA LEU A 213 0.16 11.74 17.59
C LEU A 213 0.84 11.75 16.23
N VAL A 214 1.08 10.57 15.63
CA VAL A 214 1.45 10.43 14.24
C VAL A 214 0.19 10.29 13.40
N ARG A 215 0.02 11.15 12.39
CA ARG A 215 -1.20 11.27 11.58
C ARG A 215 -1.03 10.78 10.14
N ALA A 216 0.20 10.53 9.71
CA ALA A 216 0.48 9.96 8.39
C ALA A 216 1.59 8.92 8.49
N VAL A 217 1.35 7.72 7.96
CA VAL A 217 2.32 6.63 7.91
C VAL A 217 2.50 6.17 6.48
N PHE A 218 3.75 6.07 6.03
CA PHE A 218 4.14 5.48 4.76
C PHE A 218 4.61 4.05 5.01
N ALA A 219 3.90 3.06 4.50
CA ALA A 219 4.14 1.67 4.86
C ALA A 219 4.25 0.73 3.68
N THR A 220 4.97 -0.38 3.88
CA THR A 220 4.91 -1.53 2.99
C THR A 220 3.74 -2.44 3.37
N GLU A 221 3.39 -3.40 2.51
CA GLU A 221 2.28 -4.33 2.74
C GLU A 221 2.39 -5.12 4.06
N THR A 222 3.60 -5.25 4.62
CA THR A 222 3.83 -5.96 5.89
C THR A 222 3.07 -5.33 7.07
N LEU A 223 2.76 -4.03 7.02
CA LEU A 223 1.92 -3.39 8.02
C LEU A 223 0.48 -3.93 8.01
N ALA A 224 -0.01 -4.41 6.87
CA ALA A 224 -1.34 -4.98 6.78
C ALA A 224 -1.46 -6.36 7.46
N LEU A 225 -0.33 -7.00 7.79
CA LEU A 225 -0.23 -8.32 8.38
C LEU A 225 0.14 -8.22 9.87
N GLY A 226 -0.69 -8.76 10.74
CA GLY A 226 -0.34 -9.02 12.15
C GLY A 226 -0.29 -7.82 13.10
N ILE A 227 -0.48 -6.59 12.63
CA ILE A 227 -0.43 -5.38 13.46
C ILE A 227 -1.82 -4.73 13.50
N ASN A 228 -2.30 -4.43 14.71
CA ASN A 228 -3.56 -3.70 14.88
C ASN A 228 -3.33 -2.18 14.84
N MET A 229 -3.18 -1.65 13.64
CA MET A 229 -2.93 -0.24 13.39
C MET A 229 -3.91 0.28 12.33
N PRO A 230 -5.18 0.51 12.71
CA PRO A 230 -6.18 1.04 11.78
C PRO A 230 -6.05 2.55 11.62
N ALA A 231 -6.37 3.05 10.44
CA ALA A 231 -6.40 4.47 10.09
C ALA A 231 -7.80 4.90 9.68
N ARG A 232 -8.11 6.19 9.65
CA ARG A 232 -9.34 6.68 9.01
C ARG A 232 -9.29 6.45 7.51
N THR A 233 -8.12 6.67 6.91
CA THR A 233 -7.92 6.54 5.47
C THR A 233 -6.74 5.65 5.13
N VAL A 234 -6.91 4.83 4.11
CA VAL A 234 -5.84 4.12 3.43
C VAL A 234 -5.66 4.70 2.04
N VAL A 235 -4.41 5.00 1.66
CA VAL A 235 -4.04 5.45 0.33
C VAL A 235 -3.21 4.40 -0.38
N LEU A 236 -3.56 4.08 -1.61
CA LEU A 236 -2.78 3.22 -2.50
C LEU A 236 -2.20 4.08 -3.63
N GLU A 237 -0.88 4.26 -3.65
CA GLU A 237 -0.20 5.00 -4.72
C GLU A 237 -0.16 4.24 -6.04
N LYS A 238 -0.13 2.91 -5.95
CA LYS A 238 -0.06 2.00 -7.10
C LYS A 238 -0.84 0.73 -6.79
N LEU A 239 -1.30 0.06 -7.84
CA LEU A 239 -1.95 -1.24 -7.76
C LEU A 239 -1.05 -2.39 -8.25
N ILE A 240 0.21 -2.07 -8.51
CA ILE A 240 1.24 -3.00 -9.00
C ILE A 240 2.35 -3.07 -7.96
N LYS A 241 2.80 -4.26 -7.64
CA LYS A 241 3.91 -4.52 -6.72
C LYS A 241 4.95 -5.46 -7.32
N PHE A 242 6.16 -5.43 -6.79
CA PHE A 242 7.21 -6.39 -7.14
C PHE A 242 7.10 -7.61 -6.20
N ASN A 243 6.96 -8.82 -6.77
CA ASN A 243 6.81 -10.06 -6.01
C ASN A 243 8.13 -10.78 -5.71
N GLY A 244 9.26 -10.20 -6.11
CA GLY A 244 10.59 -10.82 -6.06
C GLY A 244 11.15 -11.16 -7.43
N GLU A 245 10.29 -11.39 -8.42
CA GLU A 245 10.65 -11.77 -9.79
C GLU A 245 10.14 -10.75 -10.81
N ALA A 246 8.90 -10.33 -10.71
CA ALA A 246 8.22 -9.45 -11.65
C ALA A 246 7.32 -8.42 -10.96
N HIS A 247 6.91 -7.41 -11.72
CA HIS A 247 5.84 -6.51 -11.32
C HIS A 247 4.49 -7.18 -11.63
N VAL A 248 3.66 -7.35 -10.61
CA VAL A 248 2.35 -8.00 -10.67
C VAL A 248 1.28 -7.10 -10.09
N ASP A 249 0.06 -7.20 -10.62
CA ASP A 249 -1.09 -6.49 -10.11
C ASP A 249 -1.50 -7.01 -8.73
N LEU A 250 -2.10 -6.14 -7.92
CA LEU A 250 -2.71 -6.55 -6.66
C LEU A 250 -3.88 -7.48 -6.92
N THR A 251 -3.95 -8.56 -6.17
CA THR A 251 -5.14 -9.41 -6.15
C THR A 251 -6.26 -8.76 -5.33
N PRO A 252 -7.55 -9.13 -5.55
CA PRO A 252 -8.67 -8.65 -4.73
C PRO A 252 -8.46 -8.89 -3.23
N GLY A 253 -7.88 -10.04 -2.86
CA GLY A 253 -7.54 -10.36 -1.47
C GLY A 253 -6.52 -9.39 -0.87
N GLN A 254 -5.46 -9.07 -1.60
CA GLN A 254 -4.46 -8.10 -1.18
C GLN A 254 -5.06 -6.69 -1.07
N TYR A 255 -5.84 -6.27 -2.07
CA TYR A 255 -6.54 -4.99 -2.03
C TYR A 255 -7.43 -4.88 -0.79
N THR A 256 -8.26 -5.90 -0.52
CA THR A 256 -9.14 -5.95 0.65
C THR A 256 -8.33 -5.94 1.96
N GLN A 257 -7.22 -6.65 2.03
CA GLN A 257 -6.35 -6.69 3.19
C GLN A 257 -5.75 -5.31 3.51
N LEU A 258 -5.27 -4.60 2.48
CA LEU A 258 -4.72 -3.25 2.64
C LEU A 258 -5.81 -2.25 3.02
N THR A 259 -6.91 -2.19 2.26
CA THR A 259 -8.03 -1.27 2.50
C THR A 259 -8.83 -1.63 3.74
N GLY A 260 -8.72 -2.87 4.22
CA GLY A 260 -9.27 -3.34 5.48
C GLY A 260 -8.73 -2.60 6.71
N ARG A 261 -7.63 -1.86 6.58
CA ARG A 261 -7.07 -1.00 7.64
C ARG A 261 -7.78 0.35 7.75
N ALA A 262 -8.63 0.71 6.80
CA ALA A 262 -9.40 1.95 6.86
C ALA A 262 -10.64 1.78 7.76
N GLY A 263 -10.91 2.80 8.58
CA GLY A 263 -12.01 2.83 9.54
C GLY A 263 -11.63 2.25 10.92
N ARG A 264 -11.46 3.13 11.91
CA ARG A 264 -11.14 2.75 13.30
C ARG A 264 -12.42 2.44 14.05
N ARG A 265 -12.57 1.18 14.46
CA ARG A 265 -13.75 0.73 15.23
C ARG A 265 -13.93 1.55 16.52
N GLY A 266 -15.14 2.04 16.75
CA GLY A 266 -15.48 2.84 17.93
C GLY A 266 -15.03 4.30 17.88
N ILE A 267 -14.34 4.73 16.81
CA ILE A 267 -13.83 6.09 16.62
C ILE A 267 -14.40 6.70 15.34
N ASP A 268 -14.24 6.01 14.21
CA ASP A 268 -14.69 6.50 12.91
C ASP A 268 -16.08 5.92 12.57
N THR A 269 -16.94 6.74 11.99
CA THR A 269 -18.22 6.31 11.43
C THR A 269 -18.06 5.79 10.01
N LEU A 270 -16.96 6.17 9.34
CA LEU A 270 -16.67 5.84 7.96
C LEU A 270 -15.15 5.68 7.76
N GLY A 271 -14.72 4.64 7.05
CA GLY A 271 -13.37 4.45 6.58
C GLY A 271 -13.26 4.83 5.10
N ASN A 272 -12.07 5.25 4.67
CA ASN A 272 -11.83 5.69 3.30
C ASN A 272 -10.69 4.91 2.67
N ALA A 273 -10.92 4.32 1.49
CA ALA A 273 -9.89 3.76 0.64
C ALA A 273 -9.71 4.67 -0.57
N VAL A 274 -8.53 5.27 -0.70
CA VAL A 274 -8.20 6.23 -1.76
C VAL A 274 -7.15 5.63 -2.68
N VAL A 275 -7.45 5.46 -3.94
CA VAL A 275 -6.48 5.07 -4.98
C VAL A 275 -6.03 6.32 -5.71
N GLN A 276 -4.72 6.55 -5.74
CA GLN A 276 -4.15 7.66 -6.52
C GLN A 276 -4.09 7.28 -7.99
N TRP A 277 -4.86 7.98 -8.81
CA TRP A 277 -4.88 7.71 -10.24
C TRP A 277 -3.56 8.07 -10.92
N ALA A 278 -3.15 7.23 -11.84
CA ALA A 278 -2.01 7.44 -12.73
C ALA A 278 -2.42 7.11 -14.18
N PRO A 279 -1.77 7.71 -15.20
CA PRO A 279 -2.02 7.35 -16.60
C PRO A 279 -1.94 5.84 -16.83
N ALA A 280 -2.84 5.33 -17.65
CA ALA A 280 -3.05 3.91 -17.94
C ALA A 280 -3.70 3.08 -16.81
N MET A 281 -4.15 3.70 -15.71
CA MET A 281 -4.95 3.02 -14.69
C MET A 281 -6.44 3.10 -15.06
N ASP A 282 -7.06 1.95 -15.33
CA ASP A 282 -8.49 1.87 -15.61
C ASP A 282 -9.30 1.87 -14.30
N PRO A 283 -10.22 2.83 -14.09
CA PRO A 283 -11.07 2.86 -12.91
C PRO A 283 -11.96 1.63 -12.77
N ARG A 284 -12.30 0.94 -13.86
CA ARG A 284 -13.08 -0.31 -13.83
C ARG A 284 -12.29 -1.46 -13.23
N GLN A 285 -10.99 -1.54 -13.47
CA GLN A 285 -10.12 -2.51 -12.80
C GLN A 285 -10.09 -2.26 -11.29
N VAL A 286 -9.98 -1.00 -10.88
CA VAL A 286 -10.03 -0.62 -9.45
C VAL A 286 -11.37 -1.00 -8.84
N ALA A 287 -12.47 -0.74 -9.54
CA ALA A 287 -13.81 -1.12 -9.11
C ALA A 287 -13.97 -2.65 -8.99
N GLY A 288 -13.40 -3.41 -9.90
CA GLY A 288 -13.34 -4.88 -9.84
C GLY A 288 -12.62 -5.37 -8.57
N LEU A 289 -11.45 -4.79 -8.24
CA LEU A 289 -10.72 -5.11 -7.02
C LEU A 289 -11.53 -4.77 -5.76
N ALA A 290 -12.21 -3.62 -5.75
CA ALA A 290 -12.98 -3.13 -4.62
C ALA A 290 -14.31 -3.88 -4.40
N SER A 291 -14.92 -4.39 -5.48
CA SER A 291 -16.22 -5.09 -5.44
C SER A 291 -16.10 -6.58 -5.15
N THR A 292 -14.93 -7.18 -5.40
CA THR A 292 -14.72 -8.61 -5.20
C THR A 292 -14.69 -8.93 -3.71
N ARG A 293 -15.73 -9.56 -3.21
CA ARG A 293 -15.87 -9.92 -1.78
C ARG A 293 -15.45 -11.34 -1.46
N THR A 294 -15.51 -12.22 -2.45
CA THR A 294 -15.13 -13.62 -2.32
C THR A 294 -13.93 -13.92 -3.20
N TYR A 295 -12.87 -14.37 -2.61
CA TYR A 295 -11.67 -14.84 -3.29
C TYR A 295 -11.17 -16.11 -2.60
N PRO A 296 -10.65 -17.08 -3.35
CA PRO A 296 -10.16 -18.31 -2.75
C PRO A 296 -8.97 -18.02 -1.83
N LEU A 297 -9.00 -18.56 -0.63
CA LEU A 297 -7.85 -18.58 0.24
C LEU A 297 -6.90 -19.68 -0.29
N ILE A 298 -5.78 -19.27 -0.87
CA ILE A 298 -4.78 -20.19 -1.40
C ILE A 298 -3.62 -20.25 -0.41
N SER A 299 -3.23 -21.47 -0.02
CA SER A 299 -2.07 -21.67 0.84
C SER A 299 -0.78 -21.42 0.06
N THR A 300 0.10 -20.60 0.63
CA THR A 300 1.48 -20.43 0.15
C THR A 300 2.47 -21.21 0.99
N PHE A 301 1.97 -22.10 1.86
CA PHE A 301 2.81 -22.90 2.73
C PHE A 301 3.60 -23.92 1.90
N ALA A 302 4.92 -23.85 2.01
CA ALA A 302 5.86 -24.82 1.52
C ALA A 302 6.91 -25.08 2.63
N PRO A 303 7.09 -26.31 3.09
CA PRO A 303 8.08 -26.61 4.12
C PRO A 303 9.49 -26.35 3.58
N GLY A 304 10.18 -25.36 4.18
CA GLY A 304 11.58 -25.09 3.89
C GLY A 304 12.52 -26.06 4.61
N TYR A 305 13.78 -26.15 4.18
CA TYR A 305 14.77 -27.04 4.76
C TYR A 305 14.92 -26.90 6.28
N ASN A 306 15.00 -25.67 6.79
CA ASN A 306 15.12 -25.44 8.24
C ASN A 306 13.92 -25.97 9.02
N MET A 307 12.70 -25.77 8.48
CA MET A 307 11.48 -26.28 9.09
C MET A 307 11.46 -27.81 9.09
N ALA A 308 11.81 -28.43 7.96
CA ALA A 308 11.88 -29.89 7.83
C ALA A 308 12.88 -30.50 8.82
N ILE A 309 14.08 -29.93 8.94
CA ILE A 309 15.11 -30.40 9.88
C ILE A 309 14.62 -30.25 11.33
N ASN A 310 14.02 -29.13 11.69
CA ASN A 310 13.50 -28.90 13.03
C ASN A 310 12.36 -29.87 13.37
N LEU A 311 11.41 -30.10 12.45
CA LEU A 311 10.34 -31.07 12.65
C LEU A 311 10.88 -32.50 12.84
N LEU A 312 11.82 -32.92 11.99
CA LEU A 312 12.45 -34.22 12.10
C LEU A 312 13.21 -34.41 13.43
N GLY A 313 13.90 -33.33 13.89
CA GLY A 313 14.61 -33.36 15.16
C GLY A 313 13.70 -33.39 16.40
N MET A 314 12.52 -32.77 16.30
CA MET A 314 11.57 -32.70 17.44
C MET A 314 10.58 -33.87 17.50
N LEU A 315 10.08 -34.32 16.36
CA LEU A 315 8.96 -35.25 16.27
C LEU A 315 9.33 -36.63 15.62
N GLY A 316 10.49 -36.68 14.95
CA GLY A 316 10.83 -37.80 14.09
C GLY A 316 10.10 -37.80 12.75
N PHE A 317 10.43 -38.73 11.87
CA PHE A 317 9.96 -38.75 10.48
C PHE A 317 8.44 -38.95 10.36
N GLU A 318 7.91 -40.01 10.98
CA GLU A 318 6.49 -40.38 10.84
C GLU A 318 5.54 -39.27 11.33
N GLU A 319 5.81 -38.70 12.49
CA GLU A 319 4.94 -37.66 13.07
C GLU A 319 5.08 -36.34 12.33
N SER A 320 6.27 -36.02 11.84
CA SER A 320 6.50 -34.85 10.97
C SER A 320 5.70 -34.96 9.68
N LEU A 321 5.69 -36.13 9.06
CA LEU A 321 4.91 -36.40 7.84
C LEU A 321 3.41 -36.24 8.10
N ARG A 322 2.88 -36.86 9.15
CA ARG A 322 1.46 -36.71 9.55
C ARG A 322 1.06 -35.29 9.81
N LEU A 323 1.96 -34.48 10.39
CA LEU A 323 1.69 -33.06 10.64
C LEU A 323 1.60 -32.26 9.34
N LEU A 324 2.48 -32.52 8.38
CA LEU A 324 2.48 -31.88 7.06
C LEU A 324 1.26 -32.27 6.23
N GLU A 325 0.83 -33.54 6.28
CA GLU A 325 -0.38 -34.04 5.62
C GLU A 325 -1.67 -33.35 6.12
N LYS A 326 -1.69 -32.86 7.36
CA LYS A 326 -2.80 -32.09 7.92
C LYS A 326 -2.76 -30.62 7.52
N SER A 327 -1.76 -30.16 6.77
CA SER A 327 -1.63 -28.75 6.38
C SER A 327 -2.78 -28.35 5.44
N PHE A 328 -3.10 -27.03 5.45
CA PHE A 328 -4.09 -26.49 4.51
C PHE A 328 -3.62 -26.57 3.06
N ALA A 329 -2.30 -26.51 2.83
CA ALA A 329 -1.71 -26.70 1.50
C ALA A 329 -2.00 -28.11 0.96
N GLN A 330 -1.80 -29.15 1.77
CA GLN A 330 -2.09 -30.52 1.38
C GLN A 330 -3.58 -30.72 1.13
N PHE A 331 -4.44 -30.24 2.01
CA PHE A 331 -5.90 -30.28 1.83
C PHE A 331 -6.35 -29.67 0.49
N GLN A 332 -5.74 -28.55 0.10
CA GLN A 332 -6.05 -27.91 -1.20
C GLN A 332 -5.52 -28.71 -2.39
N ALA A 333 -4.32 -29.29 -2.27
CA ALA A 333 -3.74 -30.15 -3.31
C ALA A 333 -4.60 -31.40 -3.53
N ASP A 334 -5.03 -32.06 -2.46
CA ASP A 334 -5.90 -33.23 -2.54
C ASP A 334 -7.28 -32.91 -3.16
N GLY A 335 -7.83 -31.72 -2.83
CA GLY A 335 -9.08 -31.22 -3.40
C GLY A 335 -8.97 -30.97 -4.91
N SER A 336 -7.88 -30.42 -5.39
CA SER A 336 -7.65 -30.15 -6.81
C SER A 336 -7.50 -31.44 -7.62
N VAL A 337 -6.82 -32.44 -7.09
CA VAL A 337 -6.68 -33.76 -7.75
C VAL A 337 -8.04 -34.44 -7.92
N VAL A 338 -8.92 -34.34 -6.92
CA VAL A 338 -10.29 -34.91 -7.00
C VAL A 338 -11.14 -34.18 -8.04
N GLU A 339 -11.02 -32.86 -8.16
CA GLU A 339 -11.73 -32.08 -9.19
C GLU A 339 -11.25 -32.40 -10.60
N GLU A 340 -9.93 -32.43 -10.82
CA GLU A 340 -9.33 -32.81 -12.11
C GLU A 340 -9.75 -34.24 -12.54
N THR A 341 -9.74 -35.20 -11.61
CA THR A 341 -10.18 -36.56 -11.89
C THR A 341 -11.65 -36.59 -12.32
N ARG A 342 -12.52 -35.85 -11.66
CA ARG A 342 -13.95 -35.74 -12.03
C ARG A 342 -14.16 -35.06 -13.39
N GLU A 343 -13.34 -34.10 -13.76
CA GLU A 343 -13.41 -33.45 -15.07
C GLU A 343 -12.96 -34.40 -16.18
N ILE A 344 -11.91 -35.20 -15.95
CA ILE A 344 -11.45 -36.23 -16.89
C ILE A 344 -12.55 -37.29 -17.10
N GLU A 345 -13.13 -37.79 -16.02
CA GLU A 345 -14.24 -38.78 -16.10
C GLU A 345 -15.45 -38.21 -16.88
N ARG A 346 -15.79 -36.94 -16.66
CA ARG A 346 -16.85 -36.26 -17.42
C ARG A 346 -16.52 -36.05 -18.90
N ALA A 347 -15.25 -35.85 -19.24
CA ALA A 347 -14.78 -35.70 -20.61
C ALA A 347 -14.76 -37.07 -21.34
N GLU A 348 -14.42 -38.14 -20.66
CA GLU A 348 -14.42 -39.52 -21.22
C GLU A 348 -15.84 -40.07 -21.45
N HIS A 349 -16.83 -39.55 -20.71
CA HIS A 349 -18.24 -39.96 -20.87
C HIS A 349 -19.02 -39.06 -21.87
N ARG A 350 -18.38 -38.12 -22.56
CA ARG A 350 -18.93 -37.31 -23.66
C ARG A 350 -18.44 -37.85 -25.01
#